data_8a57cc8bff682e639f7ca43d81234b43
#
_entry.id   8a57cc8bff682e639f7ca43d81234b43
#
_cell.length_a   1.000
_cell.length_b   1.000
_cell.length_c   1.000
_cell.angle_alpha   90.00
_cell.angle_beta   90.00
_cell.angle_gamma   90.00
#
_symmetry.space_group_name_H-M   'P 1'
#
loop_
_entity.id
_entity.type
_entity.pdbx_description
1 polymer ?
#
loop_
_entity_poly.entity_id
_entity_poly.type
_entity_poly.pdbx_seq_one_letter_code
_entity_poly.pdbx_strand_id
1 'polypeptide(L)'
;MSYAEQKKPPLKSFLNNPAKAMWNLAIPIMIGMGIQTLYTIIDMIFIGRLGGDAIAAVAFNMPIFFFVMGLSFGLGNGVTASIARFIGAEDKVNADNSAEHALVFAFIISASLTIFGLLYGKQILIFMGCTQEVLPMAWDYLRVSCYGISFGVFSGFFRSILAGEGEMKLPMIIAGLGTVLNTILDPIFIFYLDFGVSGAAWATTISQIIVWIIFVYMLFIKNHTYVKFKLKDFSPSCLLYTSDAADE
;
A
#
# COMPACT_ATOMS: atom_id res chain seq x y z
N MET A 1 -0.55 -21.12 23.88
CA MET A 1 0.07 -21.25 22.54
C MET A 1 -0.36 -20.06 21.72
N SER A 2 0.56 -19.21 21.31
CA SER A 2 0.27 -18.03 20.47
C SER A 2 -0.16 -18.50 19.07
N TYR A 3 -1.08 -17.78 18.42
CA TYR A 3 -1.52 -18.03 17.04
C TYR A 3 -0.34 -18.13 16.05
N ALA A 4 0.77 -17.45 16.36
CA ALA A 4 2.03 -17.49 15.62
C ALA A 4 2.73 -18.86 15.65
N GLU A 5 2.51 -19.70 16.68
CA GLU A 5 3.09 -21.04 16.76
C GLU A 5 2.33 -22.08 15.93
N GLN A 6 1.07 -21.80 15.56
CA GLN A 6 0.24 -22.72 14.78
C GLN A 6 0.35 -22.52 13.26
N LYS A 7 0.84 -21.37 12.80
CA LYS A 7 0.91 -21.04 11.38
C LYS A 7 2.34 -21.13 10.87
N LYS A 8 2.90 -22.35 10.78
CA LYS A 8 4.06 -22.53 9.88
C LYS A 8 3.61 -22.20 8.45
N PRO A 9 4.38 -21.38 7.71
CA PRO A 9 4.08 -21.10 6.31
C PRO A 9 3.84 -22.42 5.57
N PRO A 10 2.99 -22.45 4.55
CA PRO A 10 2.60 -23.69 3.87
C PRO A 10 3.71 -24.28 3.00
N LEU A 11 4.95 -24.27 3.48
CA LEU A 11 6.15 -24.72 2.77
C LEU A 11 5.97 -26.13 2.20
N LYS A 12 5.38 -27.04 2.99
CA LYS A 12 5.10 -28.42 2.53
C LYS A 12 4.11 -28.46 1.37
N SER A 13 3.17 -27.55 1.28
CA SER A 13 2.21 -27.49 0.17
C SER A 13 2.86 -27.01 -1.13
N PHE A 14 3.84 -26.10 -1.04
CA PHE A 14 4.63 -25.64 -2.19
C PHE A 14 5.50 -26.74 -2.74
N LEU A 15 6.13 -27.54 -1.88
CA LEU A 15 7.00 -28.65 -2.28
C LEU A 15 6.19 -29.81 -2.90
N ASN A 16 5.02 -30.12 -2.36
CA ASN A 16 4.21 -31.26 -2.83
C ASN A 16 3.40 -30.99 -4.09
N ASN A 17 2.95 -29.73 -4.31
CA ASN A 17 2.20 -29.36 -5.51
C ASN A 17 2.39 -27.87 -5.82
N PRO A 18 3.49 -27.48 -6.49
CA PRO A 18 3.84 -26.09 -6.76
C PRO A 18 2.77 -25.34 -7.57
N ALA A 19 2.16 -25.99 -8.56
CA ALA A 19 1.14 -25.38 -9.39
C ALA A 19 -0.11 -25.00 -8.57
N LYS A 20 -0.60 -25.88 -7.72
CA LYS A 20 -1.76 -25.59 -6.82
C LYS A 20 -1.43 -24.51 -5.81
N ALA A 21 -0.22 -24.51 -5.26
CA ALA A 21 0.23 -23.49 -4.34
C ALA A 21 0.30 -22.11 -5.01
N MET A 22 0.84 -22.05 -6.24
CA MET A 22 0.89 -20.82 -7.03
C MET A 22 -0.52 -20.27 -7.32
N TRP A 23 -1.48 -21.10 -7.73
CA TRP A 23 -2.84 -20.65 -7.96
C TRP A 23 -3.54 -20.17 -6.68
N ASN A 24 -3.28 -20.79 -5.53
CA ASN A 24 -3.81 -20.35 -4.24
C ASN A 24 -3.33 -18.96 -3.83
N LEU A 25 -2.14 -18.52 -4.30
CA LEU A 25 -1.62 -17.18 -4.11
C LEU A 25 -2.10 -16.22 -5.22
N ALA A 26 -2.11 -16.67 -6.46
CA ALA A 26 -2.45 -15.84 -7.61
C ALA A 26 -3.92 -15.38 -7.60
N ILE A 27 -4.87 -16.28 -7.29
CA ILE A 27 -6.30 -15.96 -7.31
C ILE A 27 -6.65 -14.80 -6.36
N PRO A 28 -6.24 -14.77 -5.07
CA PRO A 28 -6.50 -13.63 -4.20
C PRO A 28 -5.90 -12.31 -4.73
N ILE A 29 -4.70 -12.37 -5.31
CA ILE A 29 -4.05 -11.19 -5.91
C ILE A 29 -4.87 -10.67 -7.08
N MET A 30 -5.27 -11.55 -8.01
CA MET A 30 -6.08 -11.19 -9.17
C MET A 30 -7.44 -10.59 -8.77
N ILE A 31 -8.11 -11.17 -7.77
CA ILE A 31 -9.35 -10.61 -7.23
C ILE A 31 -9.09 -9.23 -6.63
N GLY A 32 -8.03 -9.07 -5.83
CA GLY A 32 -7.65 -7.78 -5.25
C GLY A 32 -7.37 -6.71 -6.31
N MET A 33 -6.67 -7.07 -7.39
CA MET A 33 -6.44 -6.15 -8.53
C MET A 33 -7.74 -5.80 -9.26
N GLY A 34 -8.64 -6.77 -9.45
CA GLY A 34 -9.96 -6.55 -10.03
C GLY A 34 -10.81 -5.56 -9.19
N ILE A 35 -10.84 -5.76 -7.88
CA ILE A 35 -11.51 -4.85 -6.93
C ILE A 35 -10.90 -3.44 -7.03
N GLN A 36 -9.57 -3.32 -7.08
CA GLN A 36 -8.88 -2.04 -7.21
C GLN A 36 -9.22 -1.33 -8.54
N THR A 37 -9.33 -2.08 -9.64
CA THR A 37 -9.73 -1.52 -10.95
C THR A 37 -11.16 -1.01 -10.90
N LEU A 38 -12.10 -1.79 -10.35
CA LEU A 38 -13.49 -1.36 -10.18
C LEU A 38 -13.59 -0.10 -9.32
N TYR A 39 -12.83 -0.01 -8.25
CA TYR A 39 -12.73 1.19 -7.41
C TYR A 39 -12.32 2.40 -8.25
N THR A 40 -11.24 2.31 -9.01
CA THR A 40 -10.75 3.43 -9.83
C THR A 40 -11.81 3.90 -10.85
N ILE A 41 -12.56 2.96 -11.44
CA ILE A 41 -13.64 3.28 -12.38
C ILE A 41 -14.78 4.03 -11.67
N ILE A 42 -15.20 3.55 -10.49
CA ILE A 42 -16.29 4.17 -9.71
C ILE A 42 -15.91 5.58 -9.26
N ASP A 43 -14.71 5.76 -8.74
CA ASP A 43 -14.18 7.06 -8.32
C ASP A 43 -14.15 8.05 -9.49
N MET A 44 -13.66 7.63 -10.66
CA MET A 44 -13.66 8.45 -11.87
C MET A 44 -15.08 8.80 -12.38
N ILE A 45 -16.07 7.92 -12.17
CA ILE A 45 -17.47 8.24 -12.49
C ILE A 45 -18.00 9.36 -11.57
N PHE A 46 -17.69 9.32 -10.27
CA PHE A 46 -18.11 10.39 -9.35
C PHE A 46 -17.41 11.71 -9.66
N ILE A 47 -16.11 11.70 -9.90
CA ILE A 47 -15.33 12.89 -10.29
C ILE A 47 -15.82 13.45 -11.62
N GLY A 48 -16.16 12.58 -12.57
CA GLY A 48 -16.68 12.97 -13.88
C GLY A 48 -18.00 13.77 -13.82
N ARG A 49 -18.80 13.57 -12.77
CA ARG A 49 -20.03 14.37 -12.55
C ARG A 49 -19.77 15.81 -12.12
N LEU A 50 -18.56 16.12 -11.65
CA LEU A 50 -18.14 17.48 -11.30
C LEU A 50 -17.72 18.31 -12.52
N GLY A 51 -17.48 17.68 -13.68
CA GLY A 51 -17.11 18.34 -14.93
C GLY A 51 -15.72 18.02 -15.43
N GLY A 52 -15.35 18.57 -16.59
CA GLY A 52 -14.08 18.30 -17.27
C GLY A 52 -12.85 18.75 -16.47
N ASP A 53 -12.93 19.91 -15.80
CA ASP A 53 -11.84 20.46 -15.02
C ASP A 53 -11.49 19.59 -13.80
N ALA A 54 -12.52 18.94 -13.22
CA ALA A 54 -12.35 17.98 -12.13
C ALA A 54 -11.58 16.72 -12.60
N ILE A 55 -11.93 16.21 -13.78
CA ILE A 55 -11.22 15.08 -14.39
C ILE A 55 -9.77 15.49 -14.69
N ALA A 56 -9.56 16.68 -15.27
CA ALA A 56 -8.22 17.19 -15.55
C ALA A 56 -7.39 17.36 -14.27
N ALA A 57 -7.98 17.86 -13.19
CA ALA A 57 -7.34 18.00 -11.90
C ALA A 57 -6.80 16.69 -11.35
N VAL A 58 -7.59 15.62 -11.42
CA VAL A 58 -7.16 14.28 -11.00
C VAL A 58 -6.14 13.71 -11.98
N ALA A 59 -6.32 13.90 -13.29
CA ALA A 59 -5.40 13.40 -14.30
C ALA A 59 -3.98 13.97 -14.14
N PHE A 60 -3.83 15.26 -13.79
CA PHE A 60 -2.53 15.86 -13.49
C PHE A 60 -1.86 15.22 -12.25
N ASN A 61 -2.60 14.66 -11.34
CA ASN A 61 -2.06 13.99 -10.16
C ASN A 61 -1.65 12.52 -10.44
N MET A 62 -2.18 11.89 -11.50
CA MET A 62 -1.89 10.48 -11.81
C MET A 62 -0.40 10.13 -11.93
N PRO A 63 0.46 10.91 -12.63
CA PRO A 63 1.88 10.59 -12.71
C PRO A 63 2.57 10.60 -11.35
N ILE A 64 2.16 11.50 -10.44
CA ILE A 64 2.68 11.56 -9.08
C ILE A 64 2.30 10.28 -8.31
N PHE A 65 1.04 9.85 -8.41
CA PHE A 65 0.59 8.60 -7.79
C PHE A 65 1.27 7.37 -8.38
N PHE A 66 1.45 7.30 -9.69
CA PHE A 66 2.21 6.20 -10.31
C PHE A 66 3.64 6.13 -9.82
N PHE A 67 4.29 7.28 -9.63
CA PHE A 67 5.63 7.32 -9.04
C PHE A 67 5.63 6.77 -7.61
N VAL A 68 4.72 7.24 -6.75
CA VAL A 68 4.56 6.75 -5.36
C VAL A 68 4.27 5.25 -5.32
N MET A 69 3.36 4.78 -6.18
CA MET A 69 3.04 3.36 -6.31
C MET A 69 4.23 2.54 -6.79
N GLY A 70 4.92 2.99 -7.84
CA GLY A 70 6.09 2.30 -8.38
C GLY A 70 7.19 2.12 -7.34
N LEU A 71 7.49 3.18 -6.58
CA LEU A 71 8.44 3.13 -5.48
C LEU A 71 8.00 2.16 -4.38
N SER A 72 6.73 2.23 -3.97
CA SER A 72 6.18 1.36 -2.93
C SER A 72 6.15 -0.10 -3.35
N PHE A 73 5.76 -0.41 -4.60
CA PHE A 73 5.76 -1.77 -5.14
C PHE A 73 7.16 -2.33 -5.33
N GLY A 74 8.10 -1.53 -5.84
CA GLY A 74 9.47 -1.98 -6.04
C GLY A 74 10.12 -2.42 -4.73
N LEU A 75 10.06 -1.56 -3.72
CA LEU A 75 10.63 -1.87 -2.40
C LEU A 75 9.82 -2.94 -1.67
N GLY A 76 8.49 -2.92 -1.79
CA GLY A 76 7.62 -3.94 -1.23
C GLY A 76 7.92 -5.34 -1.77
N ASN A 77 8.21 -5.48 -3.07
CA ASN A 77 8.61 -6.76 -3.66
C ASN A 77 9.96 -7.25 -3.09
N GLY A 78 10.92 -6.36 -2.87
CA GLY A 78 12.18 -6.69 -2.19
C GLY A 78 11.94 -7.24 -0.78
N VAL A 79 11.05 -6.60 -0.01
CA VAL A 79 10.64 -7.08 1.33
C VAL A 79 10.01 -8.47 1.24
N THR A 80 9.07 -8.66 0.30
CA THR A 80 8.40 -9.95 0.09
C THR A 80 9.41 -11.06 -0.23
N ALA A 81 10.36 -10.80 -1.15
CA ALA A 81 11.39 -11.76 -1.54
C ALA A 81 12.33 -12.11 -0.37
N SER A 82 12.79 -11.09 0.38
CA SER A 82 13.68 -11.28 1.53
C SER A 82 13.01 -12.13 2.62
N ILE A 83 11.79 -11.78 3.02
CA ILE A 83 11.04 -12.52 4.04
C ILE A 83 10.79 -13.95 3.58
N ALA A 84 10.33 -14.15 2.32
CA ALA A 84 10.08 -15.49 1.78
C ALA A 84 11.34 -16.35 1.76
N ARG A 85 12.50 -15.77 1.40
CA ARG A 85 13.80 -16.45 1.39
C ARG A 85 14.21 -16.90 2.79
N PHE A 86 14.14 -16.01 3.78
CA PHE A 86 14.52 -16.36 5.15
C PHE A 86 13.56 -17.35 5.81
N ILE A 87 12.26 -17.25 5.52
CA ILE A 87 11.29 -18.27 5.95
C ILE A 87 11.60 -19.63 5.29
N GLY A 88 11.95 -19.63 4.01
CA GLY A 88 12.35 -20.85 3.28
C GLY A 88 13.62 -21.50 3.82
N ALA A 89 14.55 -20.68 4.31
CA ALA A 89 15.77 -21.13 4.99
C ALA A 89 15.58 -21.48 6.48
N GLU A 90 14.35 -21.39 7.00
CA GLU A 90 14.01 -21.54 8.42
C GLU A 90 14.73 -20.53 9.35
N ASP A 91 15.26 -19.44 8.79
CA ASP A 91 15.97 -18.37 9.50
C ASP A 91 14.97 -17.31 10.01
N LYS A 92 14.39 -17.60 11.17
CA LYS A 92 13.40 -16.74 11.81
C LYS A 92 13.98 -15.37 12.20
N VAL A 93 15.24 -15.31 12.61
CA VAL A 93 15.86 -14.06 13.09
C VAL A 93 16.00 -13.06 11.95
N ASN A 94 16.49 -13.49 10.80
CA ASN A 94 16.61 -12.63 9.63
C ASN A 94 15.25 -12.32 8.98
N ALA A 95 14.25 -13.21 9.06
CA ALA A 95 12.89 -12.90 8.65
C ALA A 95 12.26 -11.78 9.50
N ASP A 96 12.41 -11.84 10.84
CA ASP A 96 11.93 -10.81 11.76
C ASP A 96 12.64 -9.48 11.49
N ASN A 97 13.96 -9.50 11.35
CA ASN A 97 14.76 -8.30 11.05
C ASN A 97 14.40 -7.67 9.68
N SER A 98 14.11 -8.48 8.66
CA SER A 98 13.62 -7.99 7.36
C SER A 98 12.28 -7.27 7.47
N ALA A 99 11.37 -7.76 8.31
CA ALA A 99 10.09 -7.09 8.54
C ALA A 99 10.26 -5.77 9.30
N GLU A 100 11.20 -5.69 10.23
CA GLU A 100 11.52 -4.45 10.95
C GLU A 100 12.13 -3.40 10.03
N HIS A 101 13.07 -3.79 9.14
CA HIS A 101 13.61 -2.90 8.10
C HIS A 101 12.50 -2.38 7.18
N ALA A 102 11.52 -3.24 6.82
CA ALA A 102 10.39 -2.83 6.01
C ALA A 102 9.60 -1.68 6.65
N LEU A 103 9.39 -1.71 7.98
CA LEU A 103 8.71 -0.62 8.70
C LEU A 103 9.52 0.67 8.72
N VAL A 104 10.84 0.56 8.91
CA VAL A 104 11.75 1.72 8.86
C VAL A 104 11.72 2.36 7.47
N PHE A 105 11.80 1.56 6.41
CA PHE A 105 11.68 2.06 5.04
C PHE A 105 10.31 2.68 4.77
N ALA A 106 9.23 2.04 5.23
CA ALA A 106 7.89 2.60 5.10
C ALA A 106 7.82 3.99 5.74
N PHE A 107 8.40 4.17 6.92
CA PHE A 107 8.45 5.46 7.61
C PHE A 107 9.26 6.50 6.82
N ILE A 108 10.49 6.18 6.42
CA ILE A 108 11.37 7.10 5.69
C ILE A 108 10.72 7.53 4.37
N ILE A 109 10.22 6.58 3.61
CA ILE A 109 9.62 6.84 2.29
C ILE A 109 8.35 7.66 2.45
N SER A 110 7.45 7.26 3.34
CA SER A 110 6.19 7.98 3.53
C SER A 110 6.40 9.40 4.02
N ALA A 111 7.30 9.61 4.99
CA ALA A 111 7.65 10.93 5.49
C ALA A 111 8.27 11.79 4.37
N SER A 112 9.23 11.24 3.62
CA SER A 112 9.89 11.95 2.50
C SER A 112 8.89 12.33 1.43
N LEU A 113 8.02 11.42 1.00
CA LEU A 113 7.01 11.68 -0.04
C LEU A 113 5.97 12.70 0.43
N THR A 114 5.51 12.61 1.66
CA THR A 114 4.55 13.56 2.24
C THR A 114 5.16 14.97 2.33
N ILE A 115 6.36 15.10 2.89
CA ILE A 115 7.04 16.39 3.02
C ILE A 115 7.34 16.99 1.64
N PHE A 116 7.88 16.19 0.72
CA PHE A 116 8.18 16.64 -0.64
C PHE A 116 6.91 17.04 -1.40
N GLY A 117 5.85 16.24 -1.30
CA GLY A 117 4.55 16.53 -1.93
C GLY A 117 3.91 17.82 -1.40
N LEU A 118 3.97 18.07 -0.09
CA LEU A 118 3.44 19.30 0.50
C LEU A 118 4.26 20.54 0.16
N LEU A 119 5.60 20.42 0.09
CA LEU A 119 6.48 21.55 -0.20
C LEU A 119 6.55 21.90 -1.69
N TYR A 120 6.60 20.89 -2.55
CA TYR A 120 6.87 21.06 -3.98
C TYR A 120 5.72 20.63 -4.90
N GLY A 121 4.66 20.02 -4.39
CA GLY A 121 3.59 19.46 -5.21
C GLY A 121 2.92 20.48 -6.12
N LYS A 122 2.68 21.71 -5.65
CA LYS A 122 2.12 22.79 -6.48
C LYS A 122 3.06 23.17 -7.63
N GLN A 123 4.37 23.24 -7.37
CA GLN A 123 5.38 23.54 -8.38
C GLN A 123 5.48 22.41 -9.42
N ILE A 124 5.37 21.17 -8.98
CA ILE A 124 5.36 20.01 -9.87
C ILE A 124 4.14 20.07 -10.80
N LEU A 125 2.94 20.35 -10.30
CA LEU A 125 1.74 20.52 -11.12
C LEU A 125 1.90 21.62 -12.17
N ILE A 126 2.48 22.77 -11.78
CA ILE A 126 2.79 23.87 -12.71
C ILE A 126 3.81 23.43 -13.77
N PHE A 127 4.87 22.74 -13.36
CA PHE A 127 5.89 22.23 -14.27
C PHE A 127 5.33 21.20 -15.26
N MET A 128 4.35 20.42 -14.86
CA MET A 128 3.62 19.46 -15.71
C MET A 128 2.65 20.14 -16.69
N GLY A 129 2.52 21.48 -16.65
CA GLY A 129 1.64 22.23 -17.55
C GLY A 129 0.20 22.37 -17.09
N CYS A 130 -0.07 22.20 -15.79
CA CYS A 130 -1.41 22.41 -15.24
C CYS A 130 -1.85 23.86 -15.45
N THR A 131 -3.03 24.06 -16.07
CA THR A 131 -3.56 25.39 -16.35
C THR A 131 -3.95 26.13 -15.07
N GLN A 132 -3.97 27.48 -15.12
CA GLN A 132 -4.33 28.30 -13.96
C GLN A 132 -5.77 28.05 -13.46
N GLU A 133 -6.66 27.58 -14.33
CA GLU A 133 -8.06 27.24 -13.99
C GLU A 133 -8.16 25.93 -13.22
N VAL A 134 -7.37 24.92 -13.60
CA VAL A 134 -7.38 23.57 -13.01
C VAL A 134 -6.48 23.48 -11.78
N LEU A 135 -5.43 24.31 -11.70
CA LEU A 135 -4.40 24.26 -10.66
C LEU A 135 -4.95 24.29 -9.22
N PRO A 136 -5.93 25.14 -8.87
CA PRO A 136 -6.47 25.13 -7.49
C PRO A 136 -7.07 23.77 -7.12
N MET A 137 -7.88 23.20 -7.99
CA MET A 137 -8.51 21.89 -7.76
C MET A 137 -7.47 20.76 -7.72
N ALA A 138 -6.51 20.77 -8.63
CA ALA A 138 -5.43 19.77 -8.68
C ALA A 138 -4.55 19.82 -7.43
N TRP A 139 -4.25 21.03 -6.94
CA TRP A 139 -3.48 21.21 -5.73
C TRP A 139 -4.25 20.80 -4.47
N ASP A 140 -5.52 21.16 -4.35
CA ASP A 140 -6.34 20.77 -3.20
C ASP A 140 -6.49 19.24 -3.11
N TYR A 141 -6.66 18.58 -4.26
CA TYR A 141 -6.66 17.11 -4.34
C TYR A 141 -5.32 16.51 -3.90
N LEU A 142 -4.20 17.01 -4.45
CA LEU A 142 -2.85 16.53 -4.11
C LEU A 142 -2.52 16.74 -2.64
N ARG A 143 -2.80 17.93 -2.11
CA ARG A 143 -2.52 18.27 -0.72
C ARG A 143 -3.22 17.34 0.26
N VAL A 144 -4.50 17.05 0.03
CA VAL A 144 -5.25 16.10 0.86
C VAL A 144 -4.70 14.70 0.71
N SER A 145 -4.39 14.28 -0.52
CA SER A 145 -3.81 12.96 -0.78
C SER A 145 -2.45 12.77 -0.12
N CYS A 146 -1.63 13.83 0.01
CA CYS A 146 -0.36 13.78 0.73
C CYS A 146 -0.52 13.34 2.18
N TYR A 147 -1.61 13.71 2.86
CA TYR A 147 -1.89 13.21 4.21
C TYR A 147 -2.20 11.70 4.23
N GLY A 148 -2.80 11.19 3.15
CA GLY A 148 -3.11 9.76 2.99
C GLY A 148 -1.92 8.89 2.58
N ILE A 149 -0.93 9.47 1.89
CA ILE A 149 0.23 8.71 1.35
C ILE A 149 0.92 7.87 2.42
N SER A 150 1.15 8.41 3.61
CA SER A 150 1.82 7.68 4.69
C SER A 150 1.08 6.40 5.04
N PHE A 151 -0.24 6.45 5.22
CA PHE A 151 -1.06 5.29 5.57
C PHE A 151 -1.12 4.28 4.43
N GLY A 152 -1.19 4.75 3.18
CA GLY A 152 -1.15 3.91 1.99
C GLY A 152 0.17 3.16 1.84
N VAL A 153 1.30 3.84 2.02
CA VAL A 153 2.65 3.25 1.98
C VAL A 153 2.81 2.20 3.08
N PHE A 154 2.48 2.51 4.34
CA PHE A 154 2.54 1.53 5.42
C PHE A 154 1.67 0.31 5.15
N SER A 155 0.43 0.51 4.67
CA SER A 155 -0.46 -0.60 4.29
C SER A 155 0.12 -1.45 3.17
N GLY A 156 0.84 -0.83 2.22
CA GLY A 156 1.58 -1.52 1.17
C GLY A 156 2.69 -2.42 1.73
N PHE A 157 3.49 -1.91 2.66
CA PHE A 157 4.54 -2.69 3.31
C PHE A 157 3.98 -3.81 4.20
N PHE A 158 2.89 -3.59 4.94
CA PHE A 158 2.22 -4.66 5.69
C PHE A 158 1.74 -5.78 4.78
N ARG A 159 1.18 -5.42 3.62
CA ARG A 159 0.80 -6.39 2.58
C ARG A 159 2.01 -7.16 2.07
N SER A 160 3.13 -6.50 1.85
CA SER A 160 4.37 -7.13 1.38
C SER A 160 4.96 -8.11 2.41
N ILE A 161 4.89 -7.78 3.70
CA ILE A 161 5.30 -8.67 4.79
C ILE A 161 4.44 -9.93 4.78
N LEU A 162 3.11 -9.80 4.77
CA LEU A 162 2.19 -10.93 4.73
C LEU A 162 2.33 -11.76 3.45
N ALA A 163 2.61 -11.12 2.32
CA ALA A 163 2.91 -11.78 1.06
C ALA A 163 4.17 -12.66 1.17
N GLY A 164 5.23 -12.16 1.81
CA GLY A 164 6.44 -12.92 2.09
C GLY A 164 6.21 -14.14 2.97
N GLU A 165 5.20 -14.09 3.85
CA GLU A 165 4.74 -15.23 4.64
C GLU A 165 3.83 -16.20 3.87
N GLY A 166 3.44 -15.87 2.64
CA GLY A 166 2.48 -16.62 1.84
C GLY A 166 1.00 -16.38 2.22
N GLU A 167 0.71 -15.32 3.00
CA GLU A 167 -0.65 -14.94 3.38
C GLU A 167 -1.16 -13.82 2.46
N MET A 168 -2.01 -14.21 1.49
CA MET A 168 -2.61 -13.28 0.52
C MET A 168 -4.09 -13.00 0.77
N LYS A 169 -4.78 -13.85 1.56
CA LYS A 169 -6.22 -13.72 1.78
C LYS A 169 -6.55 -12.53 2.68
N LEU A 170 -5.79 -12.37 3.78
CA LEU A 170 -6.01 -11.26 4.70
C LEU A 170 -5.81 -9.90 4.05
N PRO A 171 -4.68 -9.63 3.34
CA PRO A 171 -4.52 -8.40 2.59
C PRO A 171 -5.63 -8.13 1.56
N MET A 172 -6.08 -9.15 0.85
CA MET A 172 -7.18 -9.04 -0.12
C MET A 172 -8.48 -8.60 0.55
N ILE A 173 -8.85 -9.22 1.68
CA ILE A 173 -10.07 -8.87 2.42
C ILE A 173 -9.98 -7.43 2.93
N ILE A 174 -8.86 -7.03 3.51
CA ILE A 174 -8.65 -5.67 4.04
C ILE A 174 -8.71 -4.64 2.90
N ALA A 175 -8.09 -4.93 1.76
CA ALA A 175 -8.17 -4.06 0.57
C ALA A 175 -9.61 -3.95 0.06
N GLY A 176 -10.35 -5.06 0.01
CA GLY A 176 -11.76 -5.07 -0.36
C GLY A 176 -12.63 -4.21 0.56
N LEU A 177 -12.42 -4.31 1.87
CA LEU A 177 -13.09 -3.45 2.86
C LEU A 177 -12.77 -1.97 2.63
N GLY A 178 -11.51 -1.63 2.37
CA GLY A 178 -11.08 -0.26 2.05
C GLY A 178 -11.77 0.27 0.81
N THR A 179 -11.88 -0.54 -0.24
CA THR A 179 -12.58 -0.19 -1.49
C THR A 179 -14.06 0.08 -1.27
N VAL A 180 -14.76 -0.81 -0.55
CA VAL A 180 -16.18 -0.62 -0.23
C VAL A 180 -16.38 0.65 0.59
N LEU A 181 -15.56 0.86 1.60
CA LEU A 181 -15.62 2.05 2.45
C LEU A 181 -15.43 3.33 1.63
N ASN A 182 -14.40 3.37 0.78
CA ASN A 182 -14.14 4.52 -0.07
C ASN A 182 -15.31 4.80 -1.02
N THR A 183 -15.84 3.77 -1.69
CA THR A 183 -17.01 3.91 -2.59
C THR A 183 -18.24 4.51 -1.88
N ILE A 184 -18.39 4.22 -0.58
CA ILE A 184 -19.48 4.81 0.24
C ILE A 184 -19.15 6.26 0.63
N LEU A 185 -17.89 6.54 0.95
CA LEU A 185 -17.45 7.86 1.39
C LEU A 185 -17.38 8.87 0.23
N ASP A 186 -17.04 8.44 -0.99
CA ASP A 186 -16.92 9.31 -2.15
C ASP A 186 -18.16 10.19 -2.36
N PRO A 187 -19.38 9.66 -2.52
CA PRO A 187 -20.56 10.51 -2.73
C PRO A 187 -20.86 11.41 -1.53
N ILE A 188 -20.52 11.00 -0.32
CA ILE A 188 -20.73 11.79 0.88
C ILE A 188 -19.80 13.01 0.88
N PHE A 189 -18.51 12.83 0.64
CA PHE A 189 -17.53 13.92 0.65
C PHE A 189 -17.63 14.78 -0.60
N ILE A 190 -17.87 14.19 -1.77
CA ILE A 190 -17.92 14.92 -3.04
C ILE A 190 -19.18 15.77 -3.14
N PHE A 191 -20.36 15.18 -2.88
CA PHE A 191 -21.65 15.82 -3.17
C PHE A 191 -22.41 16.29 -1.92
N TYR A 192 -22.46 15.47 -0.86
CA TYR A 192 -23.25 15.82 0.33
C TYR A 192 -22.55 16.89 1.18
N LEU A 193 -21.23 16.79 1.36
CA LEU A 193 -20.41 17.80 2.06
C LEU A 193 -19.88 18.91 1.13
N ASP A 194 -20.14 18.79 -0.17
CA ASP A 194 -19.77 19.77 -1.19
C ASP A 194 -18.26 20.10 -1.24
N PHE A 195 -17.41 19.11 -0.94
CA PHE A 195 -15.96 19.28 -1.01
C PHE A 195 -15.42 19.13 -2.44
N GLY A 196 -16.28 18.79 -3.42
CA GLY A 196 -15.90 18.62 -4.81
C GLY A 196 -14.75 17.63 -5.00
N VAL A 197 -13.73 17.98 -5.80
CA VAL A 197 -12.60 17.11 -6.13
C VAL A 197 -11.78 16.75 -4.88
N SER A 198 -11.61 17.67 -3.93
CA SER A 198 -10.91 17.38 -2.68
C SER A 198 -11.67 16.38 -1.81
N GLY A 199 -12.99 16.25 -1.99
CA GLY A 199 -13.83 15.26 -1.33
C GLY A 199 -13.42 13.82 -1.66
N ALA A 200 -13.12 13.52 -2.93
CA ALA A 200 -12.59 12.22 -3.34
C ALA A 200 -11.24 11.91 -2.65
N ALA A 201 -10.35 12.91 -2.54
CA ALA A 201 -9.08 12.75 -1.83
C ALA A 201 -9.29 12.48 -0.33
N TRP A 202 -10.25 13.13 0.32
CA TRP A 202 -10.60 12.87 1.72
C TRP A 202 -11.19 11.48 1.92
N ALA A 203 -12.11 11.04 1.06
CA ALA A 203 -12.68 9.70 1.12
C ALA A 203 -11.60 8.63 1.01
N THR A 204 -10.66 8.79 0.06
CA THR A 204 -9.50 7.91 -0.10
C THR A 204 -8.59 7.94 1.13
N THR A 205 -8.25 9.11 1.64
CA THR A 205 -7.37 9.26 2.81
C THR A 205 -7.97 8.60 4.05
N ILE A 206 -9.25 8.83 4.33
CA ILE A 206 -9.95 8.22 5.47
C ILE A 206 -10.01 6.70 5.33
N SER A 207 -10.31 6.20 4.13
CA SER A 207 -10.32 4.76 3.85
C SER A 207 -8.95 4.13 4.07
N GLN A 208 -7.87 4.79 3.65
CA GLN A 208 -6.49 4.35 3.88
C GLN A 208 -6.13 4.34 5.36
N ILE A 209 -6.55 5.34 6.14
CA ILE A 209 -6.36 5.38 7.60
C ILE A 209 -7.03 4.17 8.24
N ILE A 210 -8.29 3.88 7.89
CA ILE A 210 -9.03 2.75 8.44
C ILE A 210 -8.39 1.43 8.06
N VAL A 211 -7.98 1.25 6.80
CA VAL A 211 -7.23 0.08 6.33
C VAL A 211 -5.93 -0.10 7.12
N TRP A 212 -5.18 0.99 7.33
CA TRP A 212 -3.95 0.97 8.13
C TRP A 212 -4.22 0.56 9.58
N ILE A 213 -5.26 1.10 10.21
CA ILE A 213 -5.67 0.73 11.58
C ILE A 213 -6.00 -0.77 11.65
N ILE A 214 -6.71 -1.31 10.66
CA ILE A 214 -7.04 -2.74 10.59
C ILE A 214 -5.75 -3.57 10.47
N PHE A 215 -4.80 -3.19 9.62
CA PHE A 215 -3.51 -3.87 9.53
C PHE A 215 -2.75 -3.84 10.85
N VAL A 216 -2.63 -2.66 11.48
CA VAL A 216 -1.96 -2.51 12.79
C VAL A 216 -2.62 -3.42 13.83
N TYR A 217 -3.95 -3.42 13.90
CA TYR A 217 -4.70 -4.28 14.82
C TYR A 217 -4.42 -5.77 14.57
N MET A 218 -4.45 -6.20 13.31
CA MET A 218 -4.25 -7.60 12.94
C MET A 218 -2.80 -8.06 13.18
N LEU A 219 -1.82 -7.23 12.82
CA LEU A 219 -0.40 -7.61 12.94
C LEU A 219 0.11 -7.50 14.38
N PHE A 220 -0.17 -6.40 15.07
CA PHE A 220 0.43 -6.11 16.38
C PHE A 220 -0.42 -6.55 17.57
N ILE A 221 -1.75 -6.52 17.46
CA ILE A 221 -2.64 -6.89 18.58
C ILE A 221 -3.09 -8.34 18.47
N LYS A 222 -3.54 -8.77 17.29
CA LYS A 222 -3.94 -10.16 17.04
C LYS A 222 -2.78 -11.10 16.75
N ASN A 223 -1.57 -10.55 16.53
CA ASN A 223 -0.38 -11.32 16.14
C ASN A 223 -0.67 -12.28 14.96
N HIS A 224 -1.39 -11.79 13.95
CA HIS A 224 -1.79 -12.57 12.76
C HIS A 224 -0.66 -12.56 11.71
N THR A 225 0.57 -12.67 12.14
CA THR A 225 1.78 -12.71 11.32
C THR A 225 2.77 -13.70 11.92
N TYR A 226 3.56 -14.35 11.08
CA TYR A 226 4.63 -15.24 11.51
C TYR A 226 5.83 -14.46 12.05
N VAL A 227 6.20 -13.35 11.42
CA VAL A 227 7.29 -12.48 11.87
C VAL A 227 6.90 -11.75 13.17
N LYS A 228 7.91 -11.43 13.99
CA LYS A 228 7.73 -10.68 15.24
C LYS A 228 8.48 -9.35 15.15
N PHE A 229 7.82 -8.30 15.53
CA PHE A 229 8.39 -6.96 15.55
C PHE A 229 9.00 -6.69 16.95
N LYS A 230 10.33 -6.76 17.07
CA LYS A 230 11.08 -6.49 18.28
C LYS A 230 12.14 -5.42 18.00
N LEU A 231 11.74 -4.17 17.99
CA LEU A 231 12.64 -3.03 17.71
C LEU A 231 13.94 -3.01 18.56
N LYS A 232 14.03 -3.79 19.64
CA LYS A 232 15.24 -3.92 20.45
C LYS A 232 16.35 -4.75 19.80
N ASP A 233 15.97 -5.67 18.92
CA ASP A 233 16.90 -6.59 18.24
C ASP A 233 17.22 -6.10 16.83
N PHE A 234 16.80 -4.87 16.48
CA PHE A 234 17.03 -4.27 15.17
C PHE A 234 18.52 -4.12 14.88
N SER A 235 19.01 -4.86 13.91
CA SER A 235 20.37 -4.77 13.39
C SER A 235 20.35 -4.18 11.98
N PRO A 236 20.82 -2.92 11.77
CA PRO A 236 20.86 -2.34 10.44
C PRO A 236 21.85 -3.12 9.57
N SER A 237 21.34 -3.84 8.59
CA SER A 237 22.11 -4.61 7.62
C SER A 237 21.72 -4.25 6.20
N CYS A 238 22.62 -3.59 5.45
CA CYS A 238 22.42 -3.32 4.04
C CYS A 238 22.39 -4.60 3.20
N LEU A 239 23.00 -5.70 3.68
CA LEU A 239 23.06 -6.99 3.00
C LEU A 239 21.70 -7.68 2.88
N LEU A 240 20.69 -7.31 3.67
CA LEU A 240 19.36 -7.88 3.59
C LEU A 240 18.62 -7.54 2.27
N TYR A 241 19.04 -6.46 1.60
CA TYR A 241 18.40 -5.94 0.38
C TYR A 241 19.34 -5.93 -0.83
N THR A 242 20.63 -6.14 -0.66
CA THR A 242 21.51 -6.45 -1.76
C THR A 242 21.26 -7.91 -2.11
N SER A 243 20.45 -8.12 -3.13
CA SER A 243 20.32 -9.44 -3.77
C SER A 243 21.70 -9.88 -4.22
N ASP A 244 22.04 -11.14 -3.96
CA ASP A 244 23.20 -11.82 -4.56
C ASP A 244 23.08 -11.95 -6.10
N ALA A 245 22.45 -10.98 -6.75
CA ALA A 245 22.39 -10.85 -8.20
C ALA A 245 23.77 -10.52 -8.83
N ALA A 246 24.83 -10.46 -8.00
CA ALA A 246 26.21 -10.25 -8.45
C ALA A 246 27.04 -11.54 -8.43
N ASP A 247 26.50 -12.67 -7.95
CA ASP A 247 27.24 -13.93 -7.79
C ASP A 247 26.71 -15.08 -8.70
N GLU A 248 25.88 -14.78 -9.74
CA GLU A 248 25.56 -15.73 -10.81
C GLU A 248 26.07 -15.25 -12.17
#